data_33231d06a1fedc9f3a4a0c1c71884feb
#
_entry.id   33231d06a1fedc9f3a4a0c1c71884feb
#
_cell.length_a   1.000
_cell.length_b   1.000
_cell.length_c   1.000
_cell.angle_alpha   90.00
_cell.angle_beta   90.00
_cell.angle_gamma   90.00
#
_symmetry.space_group_name_H-M   'P 1'
#
loop_
_entity.id
_entity.type
_entity.pdbx_description
1 polymer ?
#
loop_
_entity_poly.entity_id
_entity_poly.type
_entity_poly.pdbx_seq_one_letter_code
_entity_poly.pdbx_strand_id
1 'polypeptide(L)'
;MLHDSQTDLVFLPMALRLHFPSLYKSLTEAFDFAHVKYREIPDTRSQKHLWARDYMPITVDTTGGMELFEYNPDYLHAPRYAEYKPDIAFIMDEMGITPFHHHIIVDGGNILADKKGRVYMTDKVFLENAHIPRKELINSLKQILNTRSIHFVHWDKSDMYGHVDGMMALADDGSIITDLSWEYLNFLRIGNKIFMAQLNKPSDEPALKRIREAFPNCIVYPIKYVQTLTRLGGGLHCATWNTVEKCYQNAKVFKLSKRHPFNPFAEGAFDDDLFRKVIEYGYGRPLEDGDWDVLLDAFYWFWSERGLNGSPSEMAEDVFNTLKWKLHPIFENYEFVESLCNHLYRYMIDIPKLIVPGNSKLASKDNGSPIESCYR
;
A
#
# COMPACT_ATOMS: atom_id res chain seq x y z
N MET A 1 -3.77 -10.13 5.16
CA MET A 1 -4.48 -8.95 4.67
C MET A 1 -5.66 -8.64 5.57
N LEU A 2 -5.94 -7.37 5.85
CA LEU A 2 -7.11 -6.96 6.63
C LEU A 2 -8.39 -7.10 5.80
N HIS A 3 -9.45 -7.52 6.46
CA HIS A 3 -10.80 -7.48 5.92
C HIS A 3 -11.43 -6.10 6.17
N ASP A 4 -12.28 -5.61 5.28
CA ASP A 4 -12.90 -4.28 5.37
C ASP A 4 -13.65 -4.01 6.69
N SER A 5 -14.15 -5.08 7.36
CA SER A 5 -14.73 -4.94 8.70
C SER A 5 -13.74 -4.53 9.80
N GLN A 6 -12.47 -4.52 9.52
CA GLN A 6 -11.41 -4.15 10.45
C GLN A 6 -10.86 -2.73 10.19
N THR A 7 -11.35 -2.07 9.14
CA THR A 7 -10.95 -0.70 8.79
C THR A 7 -11.85 0.34 9.48
N ASP A 8 -11.31 1.53 9.72
CA ASP A 8 -11.99 2.61 10.42
C ASP A 8 -11.74 4.01 9.82
N LEU A 9 -10.97 4.07 8.73
CA LEU A 9 -10.64 5.29 8.00
C LEU A 9 -10.82 5.08 6.50
N VAL A 10 -11.50 6.03 5.84
CA VAL A 10 -11.73 6.06 4.40
C VAL A 10 -11.00 7.22 3.76
N PHE A 11 -10.48 7.00 2.58
CA PHE A 11 -9.96 8.05 1.72
C PHE A 11 -10.78 8.18 0.44
N LEU A 12 -11.08 9.41 0.08
CA LEU A 12 -11.80 9.79 -1.12
C LEU A 12 -10.86 10.52 -2.08
N PRO A 13 -10.75 10.13 -3.34
CA PRO A 13 -9.92 10.86 -4.29
C PRO A 13 -10.47 12.29 -4.51
N MET A 14 -9.58 13.26 -4.66
CA MET A 14 -9.93 14.65 -4.98
C MET A 14 -10.81 14.73 -6.23
N ALA A 15 -10.59 13.86 -7.21
CA ALA A 15 -11.39 13.75 -8.43
C ALA A 15 -12.89 13.53 -8.13
N LEU A 16 -13.22 12.78 -7.06
CA LEU A 16 -14.61 12.55 -6.68
C LEU A 16 -15.30 13.85 -6.25
N ARG A 17 -14.64 14.66 -5.45
CA ARG A 17 -15.17 15.97 -5.04
C ARG A 17 -15.31 16.94 -6.20
N LEU A 18 -14.32 16.97 -7.08
CA LEU A 18 -14.27 17.95 -8.18
C LEU A 18 -15.24 17.63 -9.30
N HIS A 19 -15.37 16.36 -9.68
CA HIS A 19 -16.16 15.94 -10.85
C HIS A 19 -17.52 15.35 -10.50
N PHE A 20 -17.73 14.92 -9.25
CA PHE A 20 -18.97 14.29 -8.78
C PHE A 20 -19.48 14.91 -7.46
N PRO A 21 -19.65 16.25 -7.38
CA PRO A 21 -19.91 16.93 -6.11
C PRO A 21 -21.19 16.46 -5.40
N SER A 22 -22.22 16.09 -6.14
CA SER A 22 -23.47 15.57 -5.53
C SER A 22 -23.28 14.20 -4.89
N LEU A 23 -22.49 13.33 -5.52
CA LEU A 23 -22.15 12.03 -4.94
C LEU A 23 -21.21 12.20 -3.74
N TYR A 24 -20.17 13.03 -3.87
CA TYR A 24 -19.24 13.34 -2.79
C TYR A 24 -20.00 13.82 -1.55
N LYS A 25 -20.92 14.78 -1.74
CA LYS A 25 -21.78 15.29 -0.66
C LYS A 25 -22.63 14.19 -0.05
N SER A 26 -23.33 13.38 -0.86
CA SER A 26 -24.16 12.28 -0.37
C SER A 26 -23.36 11.26 0.45
N LEU A 27 -22.13 10.97 0.03
CA LEU A 27 -21.25 10.02 0.69
C LEU A 27 -20.68 10.58 2.01
N THR A 28 -20.22 11.84 2.00
CA THR A 28 -19.66 12.48 3.21
C THR A 28 -20.74 12.76 4.26
N GLU A 29 -21.95 13.15 3.88
CA GLU A 29 -23.08 13.26 4.81
C GLU A 29 -23.41 11.90 5.45
N ALA A 30 -23.35 10.81 4.69
CA ALA A 30 -23.56 9.47 5.23
C ALA A 30 -22.40 9.04 6.17
N PHE A 31 -21.15 9.40 5.88
CA PHE A 31 -20.01 9.16 6.76
C PHE A 31 -20.15 9.93 8.07
N ASP A 32 -20.51 11.22 8.02
CA ASP A 32 -20.72 12.06 9.21
C ASP A 32 -21.83 11.46 10.09
N PHE A 33 -22.96 11.08 9.48
CA PHE A 33 -24.06 10.46 10.19
C PHE A 33 -23.69 9.09 10.81
N ALA A 34 -22.86 8.32 10.10
CA ALA A 34 -22.38 7.01 10.54
C ALA A 34 -21.15 7.10 11.47
N HIS A 35 -20.65 8.29 11.77
CA HIS A 35 -19.39 8.50 12.50
C HIS A 35 -18.22 7.72 11.91
N VAL A 36 -18.06 7.78 10.59
CA VAL A 36 -16.91 7.23 9.86
C VAL A 36 -15.92 8.34 9.58
N LYS A 37 -14.67 8.13 9.94
CA LYS A 37 -13.59 9.06 9.61
C LYS A 37 -13.24 8.98 8.14
N TYR A 38 -13.10 10.12 7.50
CA TYR A 38 -12.66 10.17 6.11
C TYR A 38 -11.65 11.29 5.87
N ARG A 39 -10.88 11.15 4.79
CA ARG A 39 -9.89 12.12 4.33
C ARG A 39 -9.91 12.17 2.80
N GLU A 40 -9.25 13.17 2.24
CA GLU A 40 -9.07 13.29 0.80
C GLU A 40 -7.69 12.76 0.40
N ILE A 41 -7.62 12.03 -0.74
CA ILE A 41 -6.36 11.70 -1.40
C ILE A 41 -5.97 12.91 -2.23
N PRO A 42 -4.80 13.55 -1.95
CA PRO A 42 -4.35 14.68 -2.73
C PRO A 42 -3.92 14.23 -4.13
N ASP A 43 -4.44 14.92 -5.14
CA ASP A 43 -4.02 14.78 -6.53
C ASP A 43 -4.03 16.13 -7.21
N THR A 44 -3.04 16.94 -6.87
CA THR A 44 -2.95 18.32 -7.36
C THR A 44 -2.43 18.41 -8.79
N ARG A 45 -1.85 17.31 -9.33
CA ARG A 45 -1.29 17.30 -10.68
C ARG A 45 -2.32 17.04 -11.77
N SER A 46 -3.10 15.96 -11.63
CA SER A 46 -4.02 15.53 -12.68
C SER A 46 -5.49 15.75 -12.35
N GLN A 47 -5.89 15.54 -11.09
CA GLN A 47 -7.28 15.62 -10.62
C GLN A 47 -8.25 14.67 -11.36
N LYS A 48 -7.73 13.60 -12.00
CA LYS A 48 -8.51 12.64 -12.81
C LYS A 48 -8.56 11.23 -12.23
N HIS A 49 -7.76 10.95 -11.20
CA HIS A 49 -7.58 9.61 -10.68
C HIS A 49 -8.69 9.26 -9.70
N LEU A 50 -9.74 8.65 -10.22
CA LEU A 50 -10.97 8.35 -9.50
C LEU A 50 -10.94 7.02 -8.75
N TRP A 51 -10.24 6.02 -9.30
CA TRP A 51 -10.32 4.64 -8.82
C TRP A 51 -9.25 4.35 -7.77
N ALA A 52 -9.45 4.95 -6.58
CA ALA A 52 -8.47 4.89 -5.50
C ALA A 52 -8.16 3.46 -5.05
N ARG A 53 -9.13 2.56 -5.10
CA ARG A 53 -8.95 1.15 -4.75
C ARG A 53 -7.81 0.51 -5.50
N ASP A 54 -7.65 0.83 -6.78
CA ASP A 54 -6.78 0.10 -7.68
C ASP A 54 -5.31 0.47 -7.54
N TYR A 55 -5.03 1.73 -7.19
CA TYR A 55 -3.65 2.25 -7.11
C TYR A 55 -3.16 2.56 -5.69
N MET A 56 -4.02 2.48 -4.68
CA MET A 56 -3.62 2.74 -3.30
C MET A 56 -3.09 1.47 -2.61
N PRO A 57 -2.23 1.62 -1.57
CA PRO A 57 -1.63 0.49 -0.89
C PRO A 57 -2.66 -0.42 -0.20
N ILE A 58 -2.34 -1.70 -0.10
CA ILE A 58 -3.12 -2.68 0.65
C ILE A 58 -2.60 -2.75 2.10
N THR A 59 -3.47 -2.55 3.08
CA THR A 59 -3.12 -2.75 4.48
C THR A 59 -3.20 -4.24 4.82
N VAL A 60 -2.08 -4.83 5.21
CA VAL A 60 -2.02 -6.30 5.41
C VAL A 60 -2.22 -6.73 6.85
N ASP A 61 -1.92 -5.84 7.82
CA ASP A 61 -2.09 -6.13 9.24
C ASP A 61 -2.40 -4.86 10.05
N THR A 62 -2.62 -5.03 11.35
CA THR A 62 -2.93 -3.91 12.26
C THR A 62 -1.70 -3.19 12.80
N THR A 63 -0.50 -3.59 12.41
CA THR A 63 0.77 -2.99 12.87
C THR A 63 1.24 -1.86 11.97
N GLY A 64 0.69 -1.76 10.74
CA GLY A 64 0.97 -0.67 9.81
C GLY A 64 1.59 -1.11 8.49
N GLY A 65 1.72 -2.42 8.26
CA GLY A 65 2.20 -2.93 6.97
C GLY A 65 1.28 -2.49 5.83
N MET A 66 1.81 -1.69 4.91
CA MET A 66 1.13 -1.24 3.70
C MET A 66 1.91 -1.70 2.48
N GLU A 67 1.31 -2.55 1.67
CA GLU A 67 1.91 -3.13 0.48
C GLU A 67 1.37 -2.42 -0.77
N LEU A 68 2.24 -1.93 -1.61
CA LEU A 68 1.91 -1.26 -2.86
C LEU A 68 2.31 -2.12 -4.03
N PHE A 69 1.34 -2.59 -4.79
CA PHE A 69 1.57 -3.30 -6.04
C PHE A 69 1.81 -2.31 -7.19
N GLU A 70 2.43 -2.79 -8.25
CA GLU A 70 2.60 -1.99 -9.45
C GLU A 70 1.25 -1.78 -10.14
N TYR A 71 0.82 -0.54 -10.22
CA TYR A 71 -0.40 -0.17 -10.95
C TYR A 71 -0.08 0.07 -12.42
N ASN A 72 -0.17 -0.96 -13.21
CA ASN A 72 0.08 -0.91 -14.65
C ASN A 72 -0.88 -1.82 -15.43
N PRO A 73 -2.20 -1.63 -15.29
CA PRO A 73 -3.18 -2.50 -15.91
C PRO A 73 -3.15 -2.40 -17.43
N ASP A 74 -3.40 -3.52 -18.10
CA ASP A 74 -3.37 -3.66 -19.55
C ASP A 74 -4.34 -2.71 -20.28
N TYR A 75 -5.49 -2.44 -19.69
CA TYR A 75 -6.51 -1.53 -20.26
C TYR A 75 -6.09 -0.05 -20.27
N LEU A 76 -5.00 0.32 -19.58
CA LEU A 76 -4.43 1.67 -19.61
C LEU A 76 -3.14 1.77 -20.44
N HIS A 77 -2.76 0.76 -21.21
CA HIS A 77 -1.52 0.79 -21.99
C HIS A 77 -1.59 1.73 -23.20
N ALA A 78 -2.78 1.97 -23.76
CA ALA A 78 -2.91 2.87 -24.90
C ALA A 78 -2.52 4.31 -24.52
N PRO A 79 -1.72 5.04 -25.35
CA PRO A 79 -1.24 6.39 -25.02
C PRO A 79 -2.34 7.39 -24.66
N ARG A 80 -3.54 7.23 -25.23
CA ARG A 80 -4.72 8.06 -24.92
C ARG A 80 -5.18 7.95 -23.46
N TYR A 81 -4.74 6.92 -22.75
CA TYR A 81 -5.10 6.69 -21.34
C TYR A 81 -3.98 7.08 -20.36
N ALA A 82 -2.87 7.64 -20.85
CA ALA A 82 -1.74 8.03 -19.99
C ALA A 82 -2.16 9.00 -18.87
N GLU A 83 -3.12 9.89 -19.15
CA GLU A 83 -3.63 10.86 -18.17
C GLU A 83 -4.46 10.25 -17.03
N TYR A 84 -4.89 8.98 -17.17
CA TYR A 84 -5.61 8.24 -16.15
C TYR A 84 -4.70 7.39 -15.27
N LYS A 85 -3.39 7.38 -15.54
CA LYS A 85 -2.39 6.74 -14.67
C LYS A 85 -1.94 7.73 -13.60
N PRO A 86 -2.17 7.45 -12.30
CA PRO A 86 -1.73 8.32 -11.24
C PRO A 86 -0.21 8.38 -11.14
N ASP A 87 0.33 9.52 -10.74
CA ASP A 87 1.68 9.61 -10.19
C ASP A 87 1.63 9.14 -8.74
N ILE A 88 1.74 7.83 -8.55
CA ILE A 88 1.57 7.20 -7.23
C ILE A 88 2.66 7.70 -6.28
N ALA A 89 3.89 7.87 -6.75
CA ALA A 89 4.98 8.35 -5.91
C ALA A 89 4.68 9.76 -5.37
N PHE A 90 4.14 10.63 -6.22
CA PHE A 90 3.69 11.96 -5.80
C PHE A 90 2.53 11.88 -4.79
N ILE A 91 1.53 11.04 -5.03
CA ILE A 91 0.39 10.88 -4.11
C ILE A 91 0.87 10.37 -2.75
N MET A 92 1.74 9.35 -2.73
CA MET A 92 2.32 8.82 -1.49
C MET A 92 3.11 9.90 -0.74
N ASP A 93 3.89 10.71 -1.47
CA ASP A 93 4.65 11.81 -0.90
C ASP A 93 3.73 12.88 -0.28
N GLU A 94 2.70 13.32 -0.99
CA GLU A 94 1.72 14.28 -0.48
C GLU A 94 0.95 13.75 0.75
N MET A 95 0.61 12.47 0.74
CA MET A 95 -0.07 11.84 1.87
C MET A 95 0.85 11.57 3.06
N GLY A 96 2.14 11.56 2.84
CA GLY A 96 3.13 11.28 3.86
C GLY A 96 3.26 9.82 4.24
N ILE A 97 2.99 8.90 3.33
CA ILE A 97 3.10 7.47 3.57
C ILE A 97 4.18 6.85 2.70
N THR A 98 4.82 5.81 3.21
CA THR A 98 5.87 5.08 2.50
C THR A 98 5.52 3.59 2.53
N PRO A 99 4.68 3.12 1.58
CA PRO A 99 4.35 1.70 1.48
C PRO A 99 5.50 0.90 0.87
N PHE A 100 5.43 -0.44 0.99
CA PHE A 100 6.30 -1.34 0.26
C PHE A 100 5.89 -1.45 -1.18
N HIS A 101 6.77 -1.15 -2.08
CA HIS A 101 6.56 -1.31 -3.51
C HIS A 101 6.99 -2.70 -3.97
N HIS A 102 6.08 -3.40 -4.64
CA HIS A 102 6.32 -4.69 -5.27
C HIS A 102 6.15 -4.59 -6.78
N HIS A 103 7.10 -5.14 -7.54
CA HIS A 103 7.05 -5.20 -9.01
C HIS A 103 6.13 -6.33 -9.52
N ILE A 104 5.01 -6.51 -8.86
CA ILE A 104 3.93 -7.41 -9.27
C ILE A 104 2.73 -6.54 -9.64
N ILE A 105 2.20 -6.72 -10.84
CA ILE A 105 1.05 -5.96 -11.32
C ILE A 105 -0.21 -6.55 -10.70
N VAL A 106 -0.88 -5.77 -9.85
CA VAL A 106 -2.18 -6.11 -9.26
C VAL A 106 -2.95 -4.85 -8.96
N ASP A 107 -4.13 -4.73 -9.51
CA ASP A 107 -5.09 -3.70 -9.13
C ASP A 107 -5.76 -4.07 -7.79
N GLY A 108 -5.91 -3.12 -6.88
CA GLY A 108 -6.50 -3.37 -5.57
C GLY A 108 -7.94 -3.88 -5.62
N GLY A 109 -8.70 -3.53 -6.67
CA GLY A 109 -10.04 -4.08 -6.92
C GLY A 109 -10.06 -5.57 -7.21
N ASN A 110 -8.91 -6.12 -7.63
CA ASN A 110 -8.75 -7.56 -7.81
C ASN A 110 -8.32 -8.30 -6.53
N ILE A 111 -8.47 -7.68 -5.36
CA ILE A 111 -8.11 -8.30 -4.08
C ILE A 111 -9.27 -8.15 -3.10
N LEU A 112 -9.89 -9.26 -2.70
CA LEU A 112 -10.83 -9.31 -1.58
C LEU A 112 -10.30 -10.25 -0.50
N ALA A 113 -10.43 -9.87 0.77
CA ALA A 113 -10.13 -10.74 1.90
C ALA A 113 -11.40 -11.05 2.71
N ASP A 114 -11.49 -12.25 3.28
CA ASP A 114 -12.54 -12.57 4.24
C ASP A 114 -12.01 -12.42 5.69
N LYS A 115 -12.94 -12.54 6.64
CA LYS A 115 -12.60 -12.48 8.08
C LYS A 115 -11.64 -13.58 8.57
N LYS A 116 -11.46 -14.64 7.81
CA LYS A 116 -10.52 -15.74 8.10
C LYS A 116 -9.14 -15.50 7.47
N GLY A 117 -8.95 -14.37 6.80
CA GLY A 117 -7.71 -14.02 6.12
C GLY A 117 -7.48 -14.78 4.81
N ARG A 118 -8.52 -15.41 4.23
CA ARG A 118 -8.46 -15.96 2.88
C ARG A 118 -8.60 -14.82 1.87
N VAL A 119 -7.80 -14.87 0.81
CA VAL A 119 -7.83 -13.87 -0.25
C VAL A 119 -8.47 -14.47 -1.51
N TYR A 120 -9.25 -13.65 -2.19
CA TYR A 120 -9.89 -13.99 -3.47
C TYR A 120 -9.38 -13.01 -4.53
N MET A 121 -9.05 -13.52 -5.70
CA MET A 121 -8.55 -12.77 -6.85
C MET A 121 -9.06 -13.42 -8.14
N THR A 122 -9.12 -12.68 -9.23
CA THR A 122 -9.31 -13.31 -10.54
C THR A 122 -8.00 -13.86 -11.07
N ASP A 123 -8.08 -14.82 -11.98
CA ASP A 123 -6.93 -15.42 -12.65
C ASP A 123 -6.28 -14.48 -13.70
N LYS A 124 -6.81 -13.28 -13.91
CA LYS A 124 -6.20 -12.22 -14.73
C LYS A 124 -4.79 -11.87 -14.25
N VAL A 125 -4.53 -11.94 -12.95
CA VAL A 125 -3.21 -11.68 -12.36
C VAL A 125 -2.10 -12.52 -12.99
N PHE A 126 -2.38 -13.74 -13.48
CA PHE A 126 -1.40 -14.57 -14.17
C PHE A 126 -1.09 -14.07 -15.58
N LEU A 127 -2.03 -13.42 -16.23
CA LEU A 127 -1.81 -12.82 -17.55
C LEU A 127 -0.97 -11.56 -17.43
N GLU A 128 -1.29 -10.70 -16.47
CA GLU A 128 -0.57 -9.44 -16.24
C GLU A 128 0.87 -9.66 -15.77
N ASN A 129 1.14 -10.79 -15.11
CA ASN A 129 2.47 -11.18 -14.62
C ASN A 129 3.01 -12.43 -15.34
N ALA A 130 2.78 -12.57 -16.65
CA ALA A 130 3.15 -13.76 -17.40
C ALA A 130 4.68 -14.04 -17.43
N HIS A 131 5.50 -13.06 -17.10
CA HIS A 131 6.95 -13.18 -16.97
C HIS A 131 7.40 -13.87 -15.67
N ILE A 132 6.51 -13.97 -14.67
CA ILE A 132 6.78 -14.64 -13.39
C ILE A 132 6.19 -16.06 -13.42
N PRO A 133 6.97 -17.11 -13.10
CA PRO A 133 6.42 -18.46 -12.99
C PRO A 133 5.24 -18.52 -12.02
N ARG A 134 4.14 -19.13 -12.43
CA ARG A 134 2.87 -19.14 -11.68
C ARG A 134 3.02 -19.51 -10.20
N LYS A 135 3.85 -20.53 -9.92
CA LYS A 135 4.10 -21.00 -8.54
C LYS A 135 4.81 -19.92 -7.71
N GLU A 136 5.75 -19.23 -8.29
CA GLU A 136 6.50 -18.14 -7.64
C GLU A 136 5.58 -16.95 -7.37
N LEU A 137 4.80 -16.54 -8.37
CA LEU A 137 3.83 -15.46 -8.21
C LEU A 137 2.83 -15.76 -7.08
N ILE A 138 2.28 -16.98 -7.02
CA ILE A 138 1.36 -17.36 -5.93
C ILE A 138 2.05 -17.31 -4.56
N ASN A 139 3.29 -17.76 -4.46
CA ASN A 139 4.03 -17.72 -3.20
C ASN A 139 4.33 -16.28 -2.76
N SER A 140 4.78 -15.44 -3.69
CA SER A 140 5.03 -14.02 -3.43
C SER A 140 3.75 -13.31 -2.99
N LEU A 141 2.64 -13.49 -3.70
CA LEU A 141 1.35 -12.91 -3.31
C LEU A 141 0.89 -13.37 -1.93
N LYS A 142 1.08 -14.64 -1.57
CA LYS A 142 0.75 -15.14 -0.23
C LYS A 142 1.58 -14.47 0.85
N GLN A 143 2.86 -14.30 0.60
CA GLN A 143 3.78 -13.66 1.52
C GLN A 143 3.44 -12.17 1.69
N ILE A 144 3.33 -11.44 0.59
CA ILE A 144 3.01 -10.01 0.58
C ILE A 144 1.67 -9.75 1.27
N LEU A 145 0.62 -10.47 0.89
CA LEU A 145 -0.73 -10.29 1.46
C LEU A 145 -0.89 -10.92 2.85
N ASN A 146 0.16 -11.48 3.41
CA ASN A 146 0.15 -12.17 4.70
C ASN A 146 -1.04 -13.14 4.82
N THR A 147 -1.18 -14.04 3.84
CA THR A 147 -2.28 -15.01 3.77
C THR A 147 -1.81 -16.43 3.57
N ARG A 148 -2.55 -17.39 4.12
CA ARG A 148 -2.28 -18.83 3.91
C ARG A 148 -2.89 -19.35 2.62
N SER A 149 -3.93 -18.70 2.10
CA SER A 149 -4.65 -19.18 0.93
C SER A 149 -5.14 -18.05 0.03
N ILE A 150 -4.93 -18.22 -1.27
CA ILE A 150 -5.53 -17.38 -2.31
C ILE A 150 -6.44 -18.28 -3.16
N HIS A 151 -7.67 -17.84 -3.35
CA HIS A 151 -8.68 -18.49 -4.18
C HIS A 151 -8.79 -17.72 -5.50
N PHE A 152 -8.39 -18.36 -6.58
CA PHE A 152 -8.49 -17.76 -7.91
C PHE A 152 -9.85 -18.05 -8.54
N VAL A 153 -10.53 -16.98 -8.93
CA VAL A 153 -11.81 -17.00 -9.64
C VAL A 153 -11.54 -16.80 -11.11
N HIS A 154 -12.25 -17.52 -11.98
CA HIS A 154 -12.08 -17.35 -13.41
C HIS A 154 -12.55 -15.98 -13.86
N TRP A 155 -11.67 -15.23 -14.54
CA TRP A 155 -11.98 -13.94 -15.10
C TRP A 155 -12.92 -14.07 -16.30
N ASP A 156 -14.05 -13.36 -16.26
CA ASP A 156 -14.90 -13.16 -17.42
C ASP A 156 -14.23 -12.14 -18.37
N LYS A 157 -13.75 -12.64 -19.52
CA LYS A 157 -13.06 -11.81 -20.51
C LYS A 157 -13.93 -10.76 -21.19
N SER A 158 -15.23 -10.79 -20.98
CA SER A 158 -16.12 -9.71 -21.41
C SER A 158 -16.01 -8.47 -20.52
N ASP A 159 -15.55 -8.63 -19.28
CA ASP A 159 -15.17 -7.54 -18.39
C ASP A 159 -13.69 -7.19 -18.60
N MET A 160 -13.43 -5.98 -19.10
CA MET A 160 -12.06 -5.53 -19.39
C MET A 160 -11.20 -5.35 -18.13
N TYR A 161 -11.81 -5.07 -16.98
CA TYR A 161 -11.09 -4.84 -15.72
C TYR A 161 -10.68 -6.16 -15.08
N GLY A 162 -11.56 -7.12 -15.03
CA GLY A 162 -11.33 -8.44 -14.43
C GLY A 162 -11.11 -8.38 -12.93
N HIS A 163 -11.80 -7.47 -12.24
CA HIS A 163 -11.67 -7.28 -10.80
C HIS A 163 -12.68 -8.13 -10.02
N VAL A 164 -12.20 -8.78 -8.96
CA VAL A 164 -13.03 -9.65 -8.14
C VAL A 164 -14.11 -8.91 -7.34
N ASP A 165 -13.89 -7.65 -7.01
CA ASP A 165 -14.84 -6.79 -6.26
C ASP A 165 -16.08 -6.39 -7.06
N GLY A 166 -16.05 -6.55 -8.38
CA GLY A 166 -17.21 -6.44 -9.25
C GLY A 166 -17.96 -7.79 -9.45
N MET A 167 -17.34 -8.91 -9.06
CA MET A 167 -17.89 -10.24 -9.31
C MET A 167 -18.57 -10.85 -8.08
N MET A 168 -18.09 -10.49 -6.88
CA MET A 168 -18.59 -11.06 -5.63
C MET A 168 -18.41 -10.12 -4.44
N ALA A 169 -19.17 -10.40 -3.37
CA ALA A 169 -18.91 -9.87 -2.05
C ALA A 169 -18.81 -11.01 -1.03
N LEU A 170 -18.09 -10.78 0.07
CA LEU A 170 -17.80 -11.77 1.09
C LEU A 170 -18.60 -11.46 2.35
N ALA A 171 -19.55 -12.30 2.71
CA ALA A 171 -20.35 -12.16 3.92
C ALA A 171 -19.57 -12.58 5.17
N ASP A 172 -20.01 -12.13 6.34
CA ASP A 172 -19.36 -12.37 7.62
C ASP A 172 -19.32 -13.84 8.04
N ASP A 173 -20.25 -14.64 7.58
CA ASP A 173 -20.30 -16.10 7.80
C ASP A 173 -19.34 -16.88 6.87
N GLY A 174 -18.74 -16.18 5.89
CA GLY A 174 -17.86 -16.73 4.87
C GLY A 174 -18.59 -17.20 3.62
N SER A 175 -19.89 -16.94 3.49
CA SER A 175 -20.61 -17.16 2.23
C SER A 175 -20.22 -16.10 1.20
N ILE A 176 -20.33 -16.49 -0.08
CA ILE A 176 -20.01 -15.64 -1.22
C ILE A 176 -21.33 -15.18 -1.85
N ILE A 177 -21.45 -13.88 -2.07
CA ILE A 177 -22.62 -13.25 -2.68
C ILE A 177 -22.26 -12.96 -4.14
N THR A 178 -23.01 -13.55 -5.07
CA THR A 178 -22.87 -13.36 -6.52
C THR A 178 -24.21 -13.14 -7.23
N ASP A 179 -25.28 -13.10 -6.46
CA ASP A 179 -26.67 -13.03 -6.94
C ASP A 179 -27.20 -11.59 -7.07
N LEU A 180 -26.29 -10.61 -6.97
CA LEU A 180 -26.56 -9.20 -7.21
C LEU A 180 -25.78 -8.71 -8.43
N SER A 181 -26.28 -7.64 -9.09
CA SER A 181 -25.48 -6.98 -10.12
C SER A 181 -24.25 -6.30 -9.51
N TRP A 182 -23.21 -6.18 -10.30
CA TRP A 182 -21.91 -5.66 -9.87
C TRP A 182 -21.99 -4.27 -9.22
N GLU A 183 -22.93 -3.43 -9.63
CA GLU A 183 -23.10 -2.08 -9.07
C GLU A 183 -23.48 -2.12 -7.58
N TYR A 184 -24.18 -3.18 -7.14
CA TYR A 184 -24.53 -3.40 -5.73
C TYR A 184 -23.49 -4.22 -4.98
N LEU A 185 -22.74 -5.11 -5.66
CA LEU A 185 -21.65 -5.88 -5.07
C LEU A 185 -20.45 -4.99 -4.72
N ASN A 186 -20.24 -3.93 -5.50
CA ASN A 186 -19.16 -2.96 -5.32
C ASN A 186 -19.48 -1.89 -4.25
N PHE A 187 -20.01 -2.33 -3.11
CA PHE A 187 -20.28 -1.47 -1.95
C PHE A 187 -19.00 -1.21 -1.14
N LEU A 188 -18.95 -0.08 -0.45
CA LEU A 188 -17.91 0.20 0.53
C LEU A 188 -18.32 -0.32 1.90
N ARG A 189 -17.44 -1.08 2.56
CA ARG A 189 -17.62 -1.50 3.95
C ARG A 189 -16.55 -0.91 4.85
N ILE A 190 -16.96 -0.40 6.02
CA ILE A 190 -16.08 0.12 7.07
C ILE A 190 -16.59 -0.40 8.41
N GLY A 191 -15.84 -1.30 9.04
CA GLY A 191 -16.27 -1.92 10.28
C GLY A 191 -17.62 -2.66 10.10
N ASN A 192 -18.62 -2.24 10.86
CA ASN A 192 -19.99 -2.75 10.76
C ASN A 192 -20.94 -1.86 9.94
N LYS A 193 -20.41 -1.01 9.05
CA LYS A 193 -21.17 -0.10 8.22
C LYS A 193 -20.95 -0.42 6.75
N ILE A 194 -22.01 -0.46 5.98
CA ILE A 194 -21.98 -0.73 4.54
C ILE A 194 -22.63 0.46 3.83
N PHE A 195 -21.91 1.06 2.89
CA PHE A 195 -22.38 2.13 2.02
C PHE A 195 -22.62 1.53 0.65
N MET A 196 -23.89 1.45 0.27
CA MET A 196 -24.35 0.72 -0.91
C MET A 196 -24.95 1.67 -1.94
N ALA A 197 -24.79 1.38 -3.21
CA ALA A 197 -25.37 2.18 -4.28
C ALA A 197 -26.90 2.24 -4.21
N GLN A 198 -27.47 3.43 -4.36
CA GLN A 198 -28.87 3.68 -4.68
C GLN A 198 -28.91 4.24 -6.11
N LEU A 199 -29.39 3.42 -7.04
CA LEU A 199 -29.33 3.70 -8.49
C LEU A 199 -30.61 4.30 -9.06
N ASN A 200 -31.66 4.45 -8.24
CA ASN A 200 -33.01 4.80 -8.63
C ASN A 200 -33.62 3.79 -9.62
N LYS A 201 -33.35 2.50 -9.37
CA LYS A 201 -33.87 1.37 -10.15
C LYS A 201 -34.80 0.51 -9.28
N PRO A 202 -35.76 -0.23 -9.88
CA PRO A 202 -36.60 -1.20 -9.16
C PRO A 202 -35.79 -2.27 -8.40
N SER A 203 -34.52 -2.50 -8.80
CA SER A 203 -33.58 -3.43 -8.15
C SER A 203 -32.99 -2.92 -6.85
N ASP A 204 -33.11 -1.63 -6.50
CA ASP A 204 -32.52 -1.06 -5.29
C ASP A 204 -33.03 -1.74 -4.01
N GLU A 205 -34.37 -1.87 -3.86
CA GLU A 205 -34.97 -2.48 -2.67
C GLU A 205 -34.64 -3.98 -2.53
N PRO A 206 -34.77 -4.81 -3.58
CA PRO A 206 -34.32 -6.19 -3.52
C PRO A 206 -32.84 -6.33 -3.15
N ALA A 207 -31.95 -5.50 -3.72
CA ALA A 207 -30.52 -5.53 -3.42
C ALA A 207 -30.26 -5.11 -1.97
N LEU A 208 -30.91 -4.05 -1.49
CA LEU A 208 -30.80 -3.59 -0.11
C LEU A 208 -31.23 -4.67 0.88
N LYS A 209 -32.38 -5.35 0.61
CA LYS A 209 -32.84 -6.46 1.41
C LYS A 209 -31.82 -7.60 1.43
N ARG A 210 -31.29 -7.98 0.27
CA ARG A 210 -30.32 -9.07 0.13
C ARG A 210 -29.00 -8.76 0.90
N ILE A 211 -28.51 -7.54 0.85
CA ILE A 211 -27.32 -7.12 1.60
C ILE A 211 -27.60 -7.14 3.11
N ARG A 212 -28.73 -6.65 3.57
CA ARG A 212 -29.10 -6.71 5.00
C ARG A 212 -29.19 -8.14 5.52
N GLU A 213 -29.72 -9.06 4.72
CA GLU A 213 -29.78 -10.50 5.05
C GLU A 213 -28.39 -11.12 5.14
N ALA A 214 -27.48 -10.76 4.24
CA ALA A 214 -26.09 -11.27 4.23
C ALA A 214 -25.22 -10.69 5.34
N PHE A 215 -25.54 -9.48 5.80
CA PHE A 215 -24.78 -8.75 6.82
C PHE A 215 -25.67 -8.31 8.00
N PRO A 216 -26.23 -9.25 8.77
CA PRO A 216 -27.24 -8.94 9.79
C PRO A 216 -26.73 -8.06 10.93
N ASN A 217 -25.40 -8.00 11.12
CA ASN A 217 -24.75 -7.16 12.14
C ASN A 217 -24.25 -5.83 11.60
N CYS A 218 -24.55 -5.51 10.34
CA CYS A 218 -24.14 -4.26 9.70
C CYS A 218 -25.32 -3.31 9.53
N ILE A 219 -25.02 -2.01 9.63
CA ILE A 219 -25.95 -0.94 9.24
C ILE A 219 -25.67 -0.59 7.78
N VAL A 220 -26.71 -0.63 6.95
CA VAL A 220 -26.58 -0.35 5.51
C VAL A 220 -27.12 1.04 5.20
N TYR A 221 -26.28 1.86 4.59
CA TYR A 221 -26.55 3.24 4.18
C TYR A 221 -26.67 3.31 2.66
N PRO A 222 -27.87 3.53 2.09
CA PRO A 222 -28.03 3.78 0.66
C PRO A 222 -27.44 5.13 0.27
N ILE A 223 -26.57 5.14 -0.74
CA ILE A 223 -25.87 6.33 -1.25
C ILE A 223 -26.44 6.74 -2.60
N LYS A 224 -26.90 7.97 -2.70
CA LYS A 224 -27.44 8.54 -3.93
C LYS A 224 -26.34 8.95 -4.91
N TYR A 225 -26.72 9.11 -6.17
CA TYR A 225 -25.85 9.59 -7.27
C TYR A 225 -24.73 8.64 -7.68
N VAL A 226 -24.69 7.40 -7.16
CA VAL A 226 -23.67 6.41 -7.52
C VAL A 226 -23.76 6.01 -9.00
N GLN A 227 -24.91 6.15 -9.64
CA GLN A 227 -25.08 5.90 -11.08
C GLN A 227 -24.12 6.74 -11.96
N THR A 228 -23.55 7.83 -11.45
CA THR A 228 -22.54 8.60 -12.15
C THR A 228 -21.21 7.87 -12.22
N LEU A 229 -20.85 7.10 -11.19
CA LEU A 229 -19.66 6.22 -11.18
C LEU A 229 -19.90 4.96 -12.00
N THR A 230 -21.07 4.32 -11.84
CA THR A 230 -21.35 3.05 -12.51
C THR A 230 -21.35 3.19 -14.03
N ARG A 231 -21.67 4.37 -14.58
CA ARG A 231 -21.52 4.67 -16.00
C ARG A 231 -20.07 4.71 -16.49
N LEU A 232 -19.13 4.87 -15.58
CA LEU A 232 -17.69 4.85 -15.85
C LEU A 232 -17.04 3.49 -15.55
N GLY A 233 -17.82 2.51 -15.13
CA GLY A 233 -17.37 1.13 -14.92
C GLY A 233 -16.92 0.79 -13.50
N GLY A 234 -17.18 1.62 -12.50
CA GLY A 234 -16.85 1.33 -11.10
C GLY A 234 -17.94 1.78 -10.12
N GLY A 235 -17.84 1.35 -8.88
CA GLY A 235 -18.76 1.68 -7.79
C GLY A 235 -18.07 2.36 -6.60
N LEU A 236 -18.68 2.23 -5.43
CA LEU A 236 -18.18 2.88 -4.21
C LEU A 236 -16.89 2.23 -3.71
N HIS A 237 -16.74 0.91 -3.82
CA HIS A 237 -15.51 0.22 -3.44
C HIS A 237 -14.33 0.66 -4.31
N CYS A 238 -14.51 0.67 -5.64
CA CYS A 238 -13.47 1.10 -6.58
C CYS A 238 -13.05 2.57 -6.35
N ALA A 239 -14.01 3.46 -6.05
CA ALA A 239 -13.75 4.89 -5.89
C ALA A 239 -13.22 5.28 -4.50
N THR A 240 -12.94 4.32 -3.62
CA THR A 240 -12.49 4.59 -2.25
C THR A 240 -11.32 3.71 -1.85
N TRP A 241 -10.50 4.24 -0.96
CA TRP A 241 -9.47 3.48 -0.27
C TRP A 241 -9.75 3.48 1.23
N ASN A 242 -9.74 2.31 1.87
CA ASN A 242 -9.96 2.20 3.30
C ASN A 242 -8.80 1.49 4.00
N THR A 243 -8.50 1.92 5.21
CA THR A 243 -7.42 1.43 6.04
C THR A 243 -7.76 1.56 7.53
N VAL A 244 -6.84 1.21 8.39
CA VAL A 244 -6.91 1.48 9.83
C VAL A 244 -6.20 2.80 10.13
N GLU A 245 -6.84 3.72 10.85
CA GLU A 245 -6.25 5.03 11.14
C GLU A 245 -4.89 4.91 11.84
N LYS A 246 -4.76 3.96 12.76
CA LYS A 246 -3.48 3.69 13.44
C LYS A 246 -2.40 3.27 12.43
N CYS A 247 -2.74 2.42 11.47
CA CYS A 247 -1.81 2.00 10.41
C CYS A 247 -1.39 3.18 9.53
N TYR A 248 -2.36 4.03 9.15
CA TYR A 248 -2.07 5.24 8.40
C TYR A 248 -1.18 6.21 9.20
N GLN A 249 -1.42 6.39 10.49
CA GLN A 249 -0.56 7.23 11.33
C GLN A 249 0.83 6.62 11.51
N ASN A 250 0.95 5.31 11.66
CA ASN A 250 2.24 4.63 11.72
C ASN A 250 3.00 4.77 10.39
N ALA A 251 2.32 4.60 9.25
CA ALA A 251 2.92 4.82 7.94
C ALA A 251 3.42 6.27 7.76
N LYS A 252 2.75 7.25 8.39
CA LYS A 252 3.21 8.65 8.42
C LYS A 252 4.44 8.89 9.28
N VAL A 253 4.68 8.06 10.26
CA VAL A 253 5.90 8.17 11.10
C VAL A 253 7.17 7.98 10.25
N PHE A 254 7.04 7.34 9.10
CA PHE A 254 8.13 7.19 8.12
C PHE A 254 8.25 8.35 7.13
N LYS A 255 7.37 9.37 7.14
CA LYS A 255 7.56 10.58 6.32
C LYS A 255 8.34 11.66 7.06
N LEU A 256 9.30 12.12 6.46
CA LEU A 256 10.42 12.93 6.85
C LEU A 256 10.34 14.31 6.24
N SER A 257 10.44 15.26 7.11
CA SER A 257 10.55 16.66 6.72
C SER A 257 11.87 16.88 5.97
N LYS A 258 11.81 17.20 4.70
CA LYS A 258 12.95 17.64 3.87
C LYS A 258 13.71 18.85 4.45
N ARG A 259 13.32 19.36 5.63
CA ARG A 259 13.81 20.65 6.15
C ARG A 259 14.96 20.56 7.16
N HIS A 260 15.30 19.35 7.64
CA HIS A 260 16.40 19.20 8.60
C HIS A 260 17.28 18.02 8.22
N PRO A 261 18.46 18.25 7.67
CA PRO A 261 19.43 17.20 7.45
C PRO A 261 19.76 16.56 8.82
N PHE A 262 19.51 15.27 8.90
CA PHE A 262 19.80 14.47 10.07
C PHE A 262 21.24 14.00 10.02
N ASN A 263 21.95 14.14 11.13
CA ASN A 263 23.27 13.54 11.30
C ASN A 263 23.11 12.23 12.08
N PRO A 264 23.22 11.06 11.42
CA PRO A 264 23.09 9.77 12.10
C PRO A 264 24.22 9.52 13.12
N PHE A 265 25.28 10.30 13.07
CA PHE A 265 26.43 10.21 13.97
C PHE A 265 26.34 11.17 15.16
N ALA A 266 25.25 11.93 15.28
CA ALA A 266 25.00 12.70 16.48
C ALA A 266 24.82 11.72 17.66
N GLU A 267 25.60 11.93 18.72
CA GLU A 267 25.62 11.06 19.88
C GLU A 267 24.19 10.84 20.44
N GLY A 268 23.81 9.60 20.63
CA GLY A 268 22.51 9.20 21.15
C GLY A 268 21.30 9.42 20.23
N ALA A 269 21.54 9.61 18.95
CA ALA A 269 20.51 10.04 18.02
C ALA A 269 19.85 8.89 17.22
N PHE A 270 20.24 7.64 17.44
CA PHE A 270 19.90 6.54 16.55
C PHE A 270 19.20 5.38 17.29
N ASP A 271 18.11 4.86 16.72
CA ASP A 271 17.41 3.66 17.19
C ASP A 271 17.75 2.48 16.26
N ASP A 272 18.70 1.63 16.69
CA ASP A 272 19.19 0.48 15.91
C ASP A 272 18.06 -0.50 15.56
N ASP A 273 17.18 -0.78 16.53
CA ASP A 273 16.12 -1.79 16.33
C ASP A 273 15.10 -1.33 15.31
N LEU A 274 14.78 -0.04 15.31
CA LEU A 274 13.87 0.53 14.34
C LEU A 274 14.50 0.60 12.95
N PHE A 275 15.77 0.96 12.88
CA PHE A 275 16.53 1.01 11.63
C PHE A 275 16.67 -0.38 11.01
N ARG A 276 16.98 -1.40 11.82
CA ARG A 276 17.02 -2.80 11.40
C ARG A 276 15.67 -3.23 10.81
N LYS A 277 14.58 -2.94 11.49
CA LYS A 277 13.22 -3.26 11.00
C LYS A 277 12.89 -2.60 9.65
N VAL A 278 13.32 -1.36 9.45
CA VAL A 278 13.11 -0.67 8.17
C VAL A 278 13.89 -1.36 7.05
N ILE A 279 15.11 -1.80 7.33
CA ILE A 279 15.94 -2.51 6.35
C ILE A 279 15.39 -3.92 6.06
N GLU A 280 15.10 -4.70 7.11
CA GLU A 280 14.53 -6.05 6.98
C GLU A 280 13.22 -6.04 6.20
N TYR A 281 12.49 -5.00 6.41
CA TYR A 281 11.27 -4.77 5.70
C TYR A 281 11.52 -4.50 4.21
N GLY A 282 12.42 -3.59 3.82
CA GLY A 282 12.80 -3.36 2.42
C GLY A 282 13.43 -4.59 1.75
N TYR A 283 14.05 -5.45 2.56
CA TYR A 283 14.65 -6.70 2.10
C TYR A 283 13.65 -7.85 1.97
N GLY A 284 12.49 -7.73 2.61
CA GLY A 284 11.44 -8.74 2.59
C GLY A 284 11.71 -9.99 3.44
N ARG A 285 12.79 -9.99 4.24
CA ARG A 285 13.10 -11.04 5.21
C ARG A 285 13.94 -10.50 6.37
N PRO A 286 13.95 -11.18 7.54
CA PRO A 286 14.90 -10.88 8.60
C PRO A 286 16.35 -11.00 8.13
N LEU A 287 17.20 -10.10 8.59
CA LEU A 287 18.64 -10.17 8.42
C LEU A 287 19.24 -11.04 9.54
N GLU A 288 20.23 -11.85 9.19
CA GLU A 288 21.07 -12.49 10.19
C GLU A 288 21.94 -11.43 10.89
N ASP A 289 22.31 -11.66 12.15
CA ASP A 289 23.05 -10.66 12.93
C ASP A 289 24.38 -10.26 12.26
N GLY A 290 25.05 -11.20 11.59
CA GLY A 290 26.26 -10.92 10.83
C GLY A 290 26.01 -10.01 9.62
N ASP A 291 24.92 -10.21 8.88
CA ASP A 291 24.53 -9.36 7.75
C ASP A 291 24.16 -7.95 8.22
N TRP A 292 23.51 -7.85 9.38
CA TRP A 292 23.17 -6.58 9.99
C TRP A 292 24.39 -5.77 10.37
N ASP A 293 25.35 -6.37 11.05
CA ASP A 293 26.59 -5.70 11.48
C ASP A 293 27.38 -5.14 10.27
N VAL A 294 27.47 -5.94 9.21
CA VAL A 294 28.15 -5.54 7.97
C VAL A 294 27.44 -4.39 7.27
N LEU A 295 26.11 -4.43 7.18
CA LEU A 295 25.30 -3.36 6.63
C LEU A 295 25.49 -2.06 7.40
N LEU A 296 25.42 -2.17 8.71
CA LEU A 296 25.54 -1.05 9.61
C LEU A 296 26.93 -0.36 9.47
N ASP A 297 28.00 -1.15 9.45
CA ASP A 297 29.36 -0.67 9.25
C ASP A 297 29.54 0.02 7.88
N ALA A 298 28.95 -0.52 6.83
CA ALA A 298 28.99 0.07 5.50
C ALA A 298 28.27 1.43 5.45
N PHE A 299 27.11 1.54 6.09
CA PHE A 299 26.40 2.82 6.17
C PHE A 299 27.12 3.83 7.02
N TYR A 300 27.77 3.42 8.12
CA TYR A 300 28.60 4.29 8.93
C TYR A 300 29.76 4.88 8.14
N TRP A 301 30.48 4.03 7.41
CA TRP A 301 31.57 4.48 6.57
C TRP A 301 31.09 5.49 5.51
N PHE A 302 30.00 5.17 4.83
CA PHE A 302 29.45 6.04 3.80
C PHE A 302 29.13 7.43 4.36
N TRP A 303 28.44 7.50 5.51
CA TRP A 303 28.12 8.79 6.11
C TRP A 303 29.29 9.54 6.70
N SER A 304 30.30 8.84 7.23
CA SER A 304 31.50 9.49 7.75
C SER A 304 32.31 10.16 6.65
N GLU A 305 32.34 9.54 5.45
CA GLU A 305 33.16 10.04 4.35
C GLU A 305 32.45 11.07 3.48
N ARG A 306 31.15 10.90 3.25
CA ARG A 306 30.39 11.73 2.31
C ARG A 306 29.30 12.60 2.94
N GLY A 307 28.84 12.27 4.11
CA GLY A 307 27.70 12.94 4.73
C GLY A 307 26.40 12.73 3.93
N LEU A 308 25.43 13.62 4.14
CA LEU A 308 24.11 13.58 3.45
C LEU A 308 24.10 14.42 2.15
N ASN A 309 25.25 14.70 1.55
CA ASN A 309 25.37 15.62 0.42
C ASN A 309 25.16 14.96 -0.95
N GLY A 310 25.01 13.63 -1.00
CA GLY A 310 24.75 12.88 -2.24
C GLY A 310 23.28 12.57 -2.46
N SER A 311 22.91 12.24 -3.71
CA SER A 311 21.61 11.67 -4.03
C SER A 311 21.55 10.20 -3.61
N PRO A 312 20.34 9.61 -3.43
CA PRO A 312 20.19 8.18 -3.17
C PRO A 312 20.86 7.28 -4.21
N SER A 313 20.87 7.69 -5.49
CA SER A 313 21.51 6.93 -6.56
C SER A 313 23.02 6.96 -6.47
N GLU A 314 23.64 8.11 -6.13
CA GLU A 314 25.08 8.20 -5.88
C GLU A 314 25.49 7.36 -4.67
N MET A 315 24.67 7.36 -3.62
CA MET A 315 24.88 6.52 -2.45
C MET A 315 24.79 5.03 -2.82
N ALA A 316 23.82 4.63 -3.63
CA ALA A 316 23.65 3.25 -4.08
C ALA A 316 24.84 2.78 -4.92
N GLU A 317 25.32 3.62 -5.84
CA GLU A 317 26.47 3.31 -6.67
C GLU A 317 27.74 3.11 -5.84
N ASP A 318 27.99 3.98 -4.87
CA ASP A 318 29.14 3.88 -3.99
C ASP A 318 29.08 2.66 -3.07
N VAL A 319 27.93 2.41 -2.44
CA VAL A 319 27.70 1.23 -1.61
C VAL A 319 27.88 -0.03 -2.44
N PHE A 320 27.27 -0.10 -3.62
CA PHE A 320 27.39 -1.25 -4.51
C PHE A 320 28.84 -1.49 -4.94
N ASN A 321 29.54 -0.46 -5.41
CA ASN A 321 30.92 -0.57 -5.87
C ASN A 321 31.89 -0.92 -4.76
N THR A 322 31.63 -0.47 -3.54
CA THR A 322 32.49 -0.76 -2.39
C THR A 322 32.23 -2.15 -1.81
N LEU A 323 30.97 -2.58 -1.78
CA LEU A 323 30.54 -3.76 -1.03
C LEU A 323 30.37 -5.02 -1.88
N LYS A 324 30.12 -4.89 -3.20
CA LYS A 324 29.89 -6.04 -4.09
C LYS A 324 30.99 -7.12 -4.06
N TRP A 325 32.23 -6.73 -3.75
CA TRP A 325 33.39 -7.62 -3.74
C TRP A 325 33.69 -8.26 -2.38
N LYS A 326 33.04 -7.82 -1.33
CA LYS A 326 33.45 -8.12 0.05
C LYS A 326 32.33 -8.67 0.93
N LEU A 327 31.08 -8.60 0.45
CA LEU A 327 29.93 -8.90 1.26
C LEU A 327 29.02 -9.95 0.61
N HIS A 328 28.13 -10.46 1.41
CA HIS A 328 27.11 -11.44 1.11
C HIS A 328 26.52 -11.26 -0.31
N PRO A 329 26.17 -12.33 -1.03
CA PRO A 329 25.60 -12.30 -2.39
C PRO A 329 24.41 -11.35 -2.60
N ILE A 330 23.75 -10.95 -1.51
CA ILE A 330 22.69 -9.96 -1.49
C ILE A 330 23.09 -8.60 -2.09
N PHE A 331 24.37 -8.21 -1.96
CA PHE A 331 24.89 -6.95 -2.48
C PHE A 331 25.36 -7.04 -3.94
N GLU A 332 25.24 -8.21 -4.55
CA GLU A 332 25.48 -8.37 -6.00
C GLU A 332 24.31 -7.83 -6.83
N ASN A 333 23.14 -7.66 -6.22
CA ASN A 333 21.97 -7.10 -6.91
C ASN A 333 21.93 -5.57 -6.73
N TYR A 334 22.28 -4.84 -7.79
CA TYR A 334 22.27 -3.37 -7.78
C TYR A 334 20.89 -2.77 -7.49
N GLU A 335 19.82 -3.33 -8.05
CA GLU A 335 18.44 -2.85 -7.83
C GLU A 335 18.04 -2.96 -6.35
N PHE A 336 18.47 -4.04 -5.70
CA PHE A 336 18.26 -4.20 -4.25
C PHE A 336 19.04 -3.14 -3.47
N VAL A 337 20.32 -2.91 -3.78
CA VAL A 337 21.17 -1.92 -3.11
C VAL A 337 20.63 -0.51 -3.34
N GLU A 338 20.17 -0.20 -4.54
CA GLU A 338 19.54 1.09 -4.86
C GLU A 338 18.23 1.28 -4.08
N SER A 339 17.38 0.28 -4.04
CA SER A 339 16.15 0.30 -3.26
C SER A 339 16.43 0.49 -1.78
N LEU A 340 17.41 -0.23 -1.24
CA LEU A 340 17.85 -0.13 0.13
C LEU A 340 18.38 1.29 0.44
N CYS A 341 19.23 1.84 -0.41
CA CYS A 341 19.77 3.19 -0.24
C CYS A 341 18.68 4.26 -0.34
N ASN A 342 17.69 4.10 -1.23
CA ASN A 342 16.56 4.98 -1.31
C ASN A 342 15.73 4.97 -0.02
N HIS A 343 15.49 3.79 0.57
CA HIS A 343 14.76 3.66 1.84
C HIS A 343 15.55 4.27 2.99
N LEU A 344 16.84 3.99 3.06
CA LEU A 344 17.72 4.52 4.10
C LEU A 344 17.87 6.03 4.00
N TYR A 345 18.07 6.56 2.81
CA TYR A 345 18.14 7.99 2.59
C TYR A 345 16.85 8.69 3.02
N ARG A 346 15.71 8.14 2.66
CA ARG A 346 14.42 8.64 3.15
C ARG A 346 14.31 8.51 4.66
N TYR A 347 14.64 7.36 5.22
CA TYR A 347 14.64 7.13 6.65
C TYR A 347 15.48 8.19 7.38
N MET A 348 16.68 8.46 6.94
CA MET A 348 17.62 9.31 7.62
C MET A 348 17.39 10.80 7.43
N ILE A 349 16.89 11.22 6.27
CA ILE A 349 16.53 12.61 6.03
C ILE A 349 15.18 12.94 6.67
N ASP A 350 14.34 11.98 6.71
CA ASP A 350 12.92 12.20 6.92
C ASP A 350 12.38 11.85 8.31
N ILE A 351 13.08 11.16 9.25
CA ILE A 351 12.51 10.80 10.58
C ILE A 351 13.31 11.31 11.78
N PRO A 352 13.42 12.63 11.97
CA PRO A 352 14.04 13.15 13.18
C PRO A 352 13.39 12.65 14.48
N LYS A 353 12.13 12.17 14.39
CA LYS A 353 11.36 11.67 15.54
C LYS A 353 11.72 10.24 15.97
N LEU A 354 12.43 9.49 15.13
CA LEU A 354 12.89 8.14 15.46
C LEU A 354 14.24 8.13 16.15
N ILE A 355 14.83 9.31 16.32
CA ILE A 355 16.07 9.49 17.05
C ILE A 355 15.75 9.51 18.53
N VAL A 356 16.28 8.55 19.25
CA VAL A 356 16.16 8.45 20.70
C VAL A 356 17.47 8.89 21.34
N PRO A 357 17.51 10.06 22.01
CA PRO A 357 18.73 10.52 22.70
C PRO A 357 19.24 9.48 23.69
N GLY A 358 20.49 9.07 23.57
CA GLY A 358 21.16 8.22 24.54
C GLY A 358 21.08 6.70 24.31
N ASN A 359 20.45 6.21 23.24
CA ASN A 359 20.28 4.76 23.01
C ASN A 359 21.11 4.16 21.87
N SER A 360 22.04 4.89 21.32
CA SER A 360 22.88 4.37 20.24
C SER A 360 23.97 3.44 20.76
N LYS A 361 23.85 2.16 20.47
CA LYS A 361 24.94 1.20 20.66
C LYS A 361 26.17 1.56 19.84
N LEU A 362 25.97 2.41 18.84
CA LEU A 362 26.95 2.84 17.89
C LEU A 362 27.83 3.99 18.42
N ALA A 363 27.27 4.84 19.28
CA ALA A 363 28.04 5.89 19.96
C ALA A 363 29.11 5.36 20.90
N SER A 364 29.03 4.09 21.31
CA SER A 364 30.00 3.44 22.18
C SER A 364 31.16 2.72 21.47
N LYS A 365 31.14 2.67 20.14
CA LYS A 365 32.30 2.14 19.35
C LYS A 365 33.34 3.26 19.14
N ASP A 366 33.87 3.74 20.22
CA ASP A 366 35.00 4.66 20.19
C ASP A 366 36.27 4.01 19.58
N ASN A 367 36.91 4.72 18.67
CA ASN A 367 38.32 4.58 18.28
C ASN A 367 38.71 3.51 17.26
N GLY A 368 37.97 3.27 16.27
CA GLY A 368 38.46 2.59 15.06
C GLY A 368 37.44 2.71 13.95
N SER A 369 37.83 2.96 12.73
CA SER A 369 36.90 2.84 11.62
C SER A 369 36.31 1.44 11.65
N PRO A 370 35.00 1.28 11.81
CA PRO A 370 34.37 -0.06 11.90
C PRO A 370 34.72 -0.93 10.67
N ILE A 371 35.02 -0.28 9.56
CA ILE A 371 35.39 -0.92 8.29
C ILE A 371 36.80 -1.54 8.32
N GLU A 372 37.72 -1.05 9.12
CA GLU A 372 39.05 -1.70 9.21
C GLU A 372 38.94 -3.12 9.78
N SER A 373 37.93 -3.43 10.60
CA SER A 373 37.68 -4.77 11.09
C SER A 373 37.09 -5.71 10.05
N CYS A 374 36.32 -5.19 9.08
CA CYS A 374 35.76 -5.97 7.99
C CYS A 374 36.75 -6.25 6.85
N TYR A 375 37.90 -5.52 6.83
CA TYR A 375 38.91 -5.63 5.77
C TYR A 375 40.17 -6.40 6.18
N ARG A 376 40.24 -6.84 7.44
CA ARG A 376 41.27 -7.75 7.95
C ARG A 376 40.75 -9.17 8.05
#